data_8251353949db7ee78026c9f18c1dc492
#
_entry.id   8251353949db7ee78026c9f18c1dc492
#
_cell.length_a   1.000
_cell.length_b   1.000
_cell.length_c   1.000
_cell.angle_alpha   90.00
_cell.angle_beta   90.00
_cell.angle_gamma   90.00
#
_symmetry.space_group_name_H-M   'P 1'
#
loop_
_entity.id
_entity.type
_entity.pdbx_description
1 polymer ?
#
loop_
_entity_poly.entity_id
_entity_poly.type
_entity_poly.pdbx_seq_one_letter_code
_entity_poly.pdbx_strand_id
1 'polypeptide(L)'
;MAWHRRWKNSAQHTGLALALLMLALMTGCATRPVAPAADRDGAPASPPAELHKVPDAEPRVEPIRSGGPNKPYEVAGEHYEPITTDAPYAERGLASWYGNKFHGRPTSSGEVYNMYAMTAAHATLPIPSYARVRNPANGREVVVRINDRGPFHKGRIIDLSYTAALKLDLLRGVAPVEVKRITYAEIRAGAWQKPANEPPPTFVPEVPPGSPQRETTATVAATVTTGPGYWLQFGAFGRLDGAEALRQRVAEADLGLLPLLTIVREAGLNRLRAGPFPSADEARSMADKLRTESGLESSLVEKR
;
A
#
# COMPACT_ATOMS: atom_id res chain seq x y z
N MET A 1 -32.97 68.68 -44.69
CA MET A 1 -33.53 67.44 -44.06
C MET A 1 -32.67 66.22 -44.24
N ALA A 2 -31.34 66.27 -44.04
CA ALA A 2 -30.43 65.10 -44.27
C ALA A 2 -29.59 64.72 -43.05
N TRP A 3 -29.72 65.37 -41.90
CA TRP A 3 -28.88 65.19 -40.72
C TRP A 3 -29.45 64.17 -39.71
N HIS A 4 -30.77 63.92 -39.69
CA HIS A 4 -31.39 63.00 -38.74
C HIS A 4 -31.31 61.49 -39.09
N ARG A 5 -30.93 61.12 -40.30
CA ARG A 5 -30.83 59.71 -40.70
C ARG A 5 -29.48 59.05 -40.33
N ARG A 6 -28.42 59.79 -40.09
CA ARG A 6 -27.09 59.28 -39.82
C ARG A 6 -26.92 58.80 -38.37
N TRP A 7 -27.73 59.36 -37.45
CA TRP A 7 -27.56 58.96 -36.01
C TRP A 7 -28.32 57.70 -35.65
N LYS A 8 -29.35 57.33 -36.36
CA LYS A 8 -30.07 56.07 -36.05
C LYS A 8 -29.34 54.82 -36.47
N ASN A 9 -28.53 54.87 -37.50
CA ASN A 9 -27.76 53.67 -37.95
C ASN A 9 -26.52 53.37 -37.06
N SER A 10 -25.90 54.41 -36.48
CA SER A 10 -24.76 54.20 -35.59
C SER A 10 -25.14 53.51 -34.26
N ALA A 11 -26.32 53.85 -33.72
CA ALA A 11 -26.80 53.21 -32.48
C ALA A 11 -27.20 51.73 -32.65
N GLN A 12 -27.67 51.36 -33.86
CA GLN A 12 -28.00 49.95 -34.16
C GLN A 12 -26.74 49.06 -34.33
N HIS A 13 -25.69 49.60 -34.93
CA HIS A 13 -24.43 48.85 -35.10
C HIS A 13 -23.64 48.70 -33.80
N THR A 14 -23.66 49.68 -32.89
CA THR A 14 -23.06 49.57 -31.56
C THR A 14 -23.78 48.59 -30.67
N GLY A 15 -25.12 48.52 -30.71
CA GLY A 15 -25.91 47.54 -29.96
C GLY A 15 -25.66 46.09 -30.43
N LEU A 16 -25.57 45.90 -31.76
CA LEU A 16 -25.29 44.58 -32.33
C LEU A 16 -23.86 44.08 -32.04
N ALA A 17 -22.88 45.00 -32.05
CA ALA A 17 -21.50 44.66 -31.69
C ALA A 17 -21.34 44.30 -30.21
N LEU A 18 -22.06 44.99 -29.30
CA LEU A 18 -22.05 44.67 -27.88
C LEU A 18 -22.75 43.34 -27.56
N ALA A 19 -23.85 43.04 -28.27
CA ALA A 19 -24.57 41.78 -28.13
C ALA A 19 -23.73 40.57 -28.63
N LEU A 20 -22.98 40.72 -29.74
CA LEU A 20 -22.08 39.71 -30.26
C LEU A 20 -20.86 39.50 -29.33
N LEU A 21 -20.33 40.55 -28.70
CA LEU A 21 -19.28 40.45 -27.72
C LEU A 21 -19.72 39.74 -26.43
N MET A 22 -20.93 40.00 -25.97
CA MET A 22 -21.53 39.30 -24.81
C MET A 22 -21.84 37.83 -25.12
N LEU A 23 -22.22 37.50 -26.35
CA LEU A 23 -22.44 36.10 -26.75
C LEU A 23 -21.13 35.29 -26.84
N ALA A 24 -20.02 35.93 -27.21
CA ALA A 24 -18.68 35.31 -27.24
C ALA A 24 -18.12 35.03 -25.85
N LEU A 25 -18.57 35.70 -24.80
CA LEU A 25 -18.15 35.50 -23.41
C LEU A 25 -18.85 34.31 -22.72
N MET A 26 -19.98 33.83 -23.29
CA MET A 26 -20.73 32.69 -22.71
C MET A 26 -20.29 31.31 -23.21
N THR A 27 -19.37 31.21 -24.17
CA THR A 27 -18.87 29.93 -24.68
C THR A 27 -17.65 29.41 -23.94
N GLY A 28 -17.30 29.97 -22.79
CA GLY A 28 -16.14 29.65 -21.98
C GLY A 28 -16.32 28.56 -20.92
N CYS A 29 -17.24 27.61 -21.08
CA CYS A 29 -17.11 26.33 -20.36
C CYS A 29 -16.08 25.46 -21.08
N ALA A 30 -14.81 25.83 -20.95
CA ALA A 30 -13.73 24.93 -21.28
C ALA A 30 -13.80 23.75 -20.29
N THR A 31 -14.45 22.65 -20.72
CA THR A 31 -14.19 21.34 -20.14
C THR A 31 -12.69 21.14 -20.23
N ARG A 32 -11.99 21.27 -19.10
CA ARG A 32 -10.59 20.85 -19.01
C ARG A 32 -10.56 19.44 -19.56
N PRO A 33 -9.71 19.13 -20.55
CA PRO A 33 -9.52 17.76 -20.96
C PRO A 33 -9.06 17.00 -19.73
N VAL A 34 -9.91 16.09 -19.23
CA VAL A 34 -9.51 15.11 -18.23
C VAL A 34 -8.36 14.37 -18.90
N ALA A 35 -7.14 14.55 -18.37
CA ALA A 35 -5.98 13.80 -18.85
C ALA A 35 -6.39 12.32 -18.88
N PRO A 36 -6.08 11.60 -19.96
CA PRO A 36 -6.50 10.22 -20.10
C PRO A 36 -6.04 9.44 -18.87
N ALA A 37 -6.93 8.64 -18.29
CA ALA A 37 -6.70 7.79 -17.12
C ALA A 37 -5.55 6.77 -17.30
N ALA A 38 -4.82 6.85 -18.39
CA ALA A 38 -3.75 5.94 -18.81
C ALA A 38 -2.50 5.96 -17.92
N ASP A 39 -2.35 6.92 -17.01
CA ASP A 39 -1.13 7.01 -16.17
C ASP A 39 -1.35 6.55 -14.72
N ARG A 40 -2.57 6.21 -14.33
CA ARG A 40 -2.84 5.63 -13.01
C ARG A 40 -2.81 4.12 -13.08
N ASP A 41 -2.05 3.51 -12.18
CA ASP A 41 -2.12 2.07 -11.98
C ASP A 41 -3.44 1.69 -11.32
N GLY A 42 -3.94 0.48 -11.59
CA GLY A 42 -5.21 0.04 -11.02
C GLY A 42 -5.71 -1.29 -11.58
N ALA A 43 -6.92 -1.63 -11.14
CA ALA A 43 -7.61 -2.83 -11.56
C ALA A 43 -7.93 -2.81 -13.07
N PRO A 44 -8.01 -3.99 -13.70
CA PRO A 44 -8.48 -4.08 -15.07
C PRO A 44 -9.96 -3.67 -15.15
N ALA A 45 -10.36 -3.08 -16.27
CA ALA A 45 -11.75 -2.64 -16.48
C ALA A 45 -12.75 -3.81 -16.39
N SER A 46 -12.32 -5.01 -16.81
CA SER A 46 -13.12 -6.24 -16.77
C SER A 46 -12.22 -7.39 -16.31
N PRO A 47 -12.07 -7.61 -15.00
CA PRO A 47 -11.27 -8.72 -14.50
C PRO A 47 -11.92 -10.06 -14.86
N PRO A 48 -11.13 -11.10 -15.19
CA PRO A 48 -11.66 -12.45 -15.34
C PRO A 48 -12.44 -12.92 -14.09
N ALA A 49 -13.57 -13.58 -14.30
CA ALA A 49 -14.48 -13.92 -13.20
C ALA A 49 -13.91 -14.92 -12.19
N GLU A 50 -12.96 -15.76 -12.59
CA GLU A 50 -12.51 -16.90 -11.78
C GLU A 50 -11.09 -16.75 -11.21
N LEU A 51 -10.60 -15.51 -11.06
CA LEU A 51 -9.25 -15.26 -10.53
C LEU A 51 -9.01 -15.84 -9.14
N HIS A 52 -10.05 -15.97 -8.33
CA HIS A 52 -9.97 -16.62 -7.01
C HIS A 52 -9.61 -18.11 -7.10
N LYS A 53 -9.85 -18.76 -8.26
CA LYS A 53 -9.50 -20.17 -8.52
C LYS A 53 -8.09 -20.36 -9.06
N VAL A 54 -7.38 -19.29 -9.44
CA VAL A 54 -5.98 -19.38 -9.88
C VAL A 54 -5.17 -20.07 -8.79
N PRO A 55 -4.49 -21.19 -9.07
CA PRO A 55 -3.68 -21.87 -8.07
C PRO A 55 -2.55 -20.95 -7.60
N ASP A 56 -2.13 -21.13 -6.36
CA ASP A 56 -0.95 -20.47 -5.84
C ASP A 56 0.29 -20.83 -6.65
N ALA A 57 1.35 -20.03 -6.57
CA ALA A 57 2.61 -20.38 -7.18
C ALA A 57 3.10 -21.71 -6.60
N GLU A 58 3.57 -22.60 -7.44
CA GLU A 58 4.16 -23.87 -7.05
C GLU A 58 5.68 -23.72 -6.84
N PRO A 59 6.16 -23.74 -5.59
CA PRO A 59 7.59 -23.60 -5.30
C PRO A 59 8.42 -24.74 -5.87
N ARG A 60 9.49 -24.35 -6.53
CA ARG A 60 10.52 -25.27 -7.03
C ARG A 60 11.90 -24.69 -6.78
N VAL A 61 12.89 -25.55 -6.71
CA VAL A 61 14.28 -25.12 -6.54
C VAL A 61 14.74 -24.49 -7.86
N GLU A 62 14.74 -23.17 -7.90
CA GLU A 62 15.27 -22.38 -9.01
C GLU A 62 16.59 -21.73 -8.56
N PRO A 63 17.70 -21.87 -9.31
CA PRO A 63 18.94 -21.21 -8.95
C PRO A 63 18.77 -19.70 -8.81
N ILE A 64 19.21 -19.13 -7.69
CA ILE A 64 19.29 -17.69 -7.50
C ILE A 64 20.28 -17.15 -8.53
N ARG A 65 19.84 -16.20 -9.35
CA ARG A 65 20.70 -15.62 -10.39
C ARG A 65 21.86 -14.85 -9.76
N SER A 66 23.08 -15.11 -10.25
CA SER A 66 24.22 -14.25 -9.93
C SER A 66 24.17 -12.99 -10.78
N GLY A 67 24.14 -11.82 -10.17
CA GLY A 67 24.06 -10.55 -10.88
C GLY A 67 22.63 -10.20 -11.39
N GLY A 68 22.53 -9.36 -12.41
CA GLY A 68 21.25 -8.88 -12.91
C GLY A 68 20.38 -8.28 -11.79
N PRO A 69 19.17 -8.79 -11.57
CA PRO A 69 18.27 -8.23 -10.55
C PRO A 69 18.76 -8.43 -9.10
N ASN A 70 19.78 -9.29 -8.87
CA ASN A 70 20.32 -9.57 -7.54
C ASN A 70 21.62 -8.79 -7.24
N LYS A 71 22.02 -7.82 -8.07
CA LYS A 71 23.08 -6.86 -7.74
C LYS A 71 22.55 -5.78 -6.80
N PRO A 72 23.39 -5.19 -5.94
CA PRO A 72 23.04 -3.96 -5.24
C PRO A 72 22.59 -2.88 -6.24
N TYR A 73 21.59 -2.12 -5.85
CA TYR A 73 21.02 -1.07 -6.70
C TYR A 73 20.51 0.11 -5.86
N GLU A 74 20.27 1.25 -6.52
CA GLU A 74 19.78 2.47 -5.89
C GLU A 74 18.54 2.97 -6.62
N VAL A 75 17.53 3.39 -5.87
CA VAL A 75 16.32 4.03 -6.39
C VAL A 75 15.95 5.20 -5.49
N ALA A 76 15.79 6.38 -6.08
CA ALA A 76 15.42 7.60 -5.37
C ALA A 76 16.33 7.94 -4.17
N GLY A 77 17.64 7.62 -4.26
CA GLY A 77 18.63 7.85 -3.21
C GLY A 77 18.66 6.80 -2.10
N GLU A 78 17.78 5.79 -2.16
CA GLU A 78 17.78 4.65 -1.22
C GLU A 78 18.57 3.48 -1.81
N HIS A 79 19.47 2.91 -1.02
CA HIS A 79 20.31 1.78 -1.40
C HIS A 79 19.67 0.45 -0.98
N TYR A 80 19.63 -0.50 -1.91
CA TYR A 80 19.07 -1.84 -1.70
C TYR A 80 20.11 -2.92 -1.94
N GLU A 81 20.24 -3.83 -0.98
CA GLU A 81 21.15 -4.98 -1.03
C GLU A 81 20.34 -6.29 -1.16
N PRO A 82 20.19 -6.84 -2.36
CA PRO A 82 19.48 -8.10 -2.54
C PRO A 82 20.19 -9.28 -1.87
N ILE A 83 19.40 -10.16 -1.24
CA ILE A 83 19.87 -11.44 -0.71
C ILE A 83 20.26 -12.32 -1.89
N THR A 84 21.49 -12.85 -1.88
CA THR A 84 22.06 -13.67 -2.96
C THR A 84 22.18 -15.15 -2.60
N THR A 85 21.70 -15.53 -1.41
CA THR A 85 21.78 -16.89 -0.88
C THR A 85 20.41 -17.47 -0.56
N ASP A 86 20.33 -18.77 -0.26
CA ASP A 86 19.11 -19.43 0.20
C ASP A 86 18.81 -19.16 1.69
N ALA A 87 19.12 -17.96 2.18
CA ALA A 87 18.86 -17.60 3.56
C ALA A 87 17.34 -17.53 3.86
N PRO A 88 16.91 -17.96 5.05
CA PRO A 88 15.56 -17.72 5.52
C PRO A 88 15.29 -16.22 5.63
N TYR A 89 14.04 -15.83 5.45
CA TYR A 89 13.60 -14.43 5.59
C TYR A 89 12.16 -14.41 6.07
N ALA A 90 11.89 -13.52 7.03
CA ALA A 90 10.55 -13.25 7.49
C ALA A 90 10.44 -11.79 7.92
N GLU A 91 9.39 -11.10 7.45
CA GLU A 91 9.15 -9.69 7.76
C GLU A 91 7.64 -9.42 7.87
N ARG A 92 7.29 -8.45 8.72
CA ARG A 92 5.96 -7.86 8.80
C ARG A 92 6.03 -6.42 8.31
N GLY A 93 5.11 -6.06 7.44
CA GLY A 93 5.06 -4.70 6.89
C GLY A 93 3.82 -4.51 6.05
N LEU A 94 3.85 -3.49 5.19
CA LEU A 94 2.76 -3.19 4.30
C LEU A 94 2.91 -3.87 2.95
N ALA A 95 1.81 -4.39 2.42
CA ALA A 95 1.68 -4.78 1.03
C ALA A 95 0.83 -3.78 0.27
N SER A 96 1.18 -3.55 -0.98
CA SER A 96 0.28 -3.04 -1.99
C SER A 96 0.19 -4.00 -3.18
N TRP A 97 -0.40 -3.57 -4.28
CA TRP A 97 -0.45 -4.36 -5.50
C TRP A 97 -0.28 -3.46 -6.71
N TYR A 98 0.20 -4.03 -7.81
CA TYR A 98 0.40 -3.36 -9.08
C TYR A 98 -0.44 -4.06 -10.17
N GLY A 99 -0.97 -3.28 -11.09
CA GLY A 99 -2.04 -3.72 -11.94
C GLY A 99 -1.82 -3.45 -13.42
N ASN A 100 -2.84 -2.87 -14.04
CA ASN A 100 -2.96 -2.74 -15.49
C ASN A 100 -1.85 -1.89 -16.13
N LYS A 101 -1.31 -0.89 -15.42
CA LYS A 101 -0.21 -0.04 -15.93
C LYS A 101 1.05 -0.85 -16.25
N PHE A 102 1.31 -1.90 -15.48
CA PHE A 102 2.51 -2.73 -15.59
C PHE A 102 2.28 -4.02 -16.37
N HIS A 103 1.02 -4.42 -16.57
CA HIS A 103 0.68 -5.64 -17.28
C HIS A 103 1.28 -5.67 -18.69
N GLY A 104 1.93 -6.77 -19.04
CA GLY A 104 2.62 -6.94 -20.33
C GLY A 104 4.01 -6.30 -20.42
N ARG A 105 4.49 -5.61 -19.36
CA ARG A 105 5.84 -5.02 -19.31
C ARG A 105 6.85 -6.00 -18.72
N PRO A 106 8.15 -5.89 -19.07
CA PRO A 106 9.17 -6.72 -18.46
C PRO A 106 9.36 -6.36 -16.99
N THR A 107 9.51 -7.39 -16.16
CA THR A 107 9.93 -7.29 -14.75
C THR A 107 11.45 -7.19 -14.66
N SER A 108 11.99 -6.94 -13.47
CA SER A 108 13.43 -6.95 -13.22
C SER A 108 14.09 -8.31 -13.45
N SER A 109 13.33 -9.42 -13.41
CA SER A 109 13.82 -10.75 -13.83
C SER A 109 13.93 -10.90 -15.35
N GLY A 110 13.32 -10.00 -16.14
CA GLY A 110 13.19 -10.08 -17.58
C GLY A 110 11.95 -10.87 -18.04
N GLU A 111 11.14 -11.36 -17.11
CA GLU A 111 9.85 -12.00 -17.43
C GLU A 111 8.81 -10.93 -17.76
N VAL A 112 7.81 -11.29 -18.57
CA VAL A 112 6.67 -10.41 -18.83
C VAL A 112 5.73 -10.44 -17.63
N TYR A 113 5.46 -9.28 -17.02
CA TYR A 113 4.53 -9.18 -15.91
C TYR A 113 3.10 -9.55 -16.32
N ASN A 114 2.55 -10.52 -15.65
CA ASN A 114 1.15 -10.91 -15.78
C ASN A 114 0.41 -10.64 -14.44
N MET A 115 -0.43 -9.61 -14.42
CA MET A 115 -1.19 -9.25 -13.22
C MET A 115 -2.14 -10.35 -12.74
N TYR A 116 -2.45 -11.35 -13.60
CA TYR A 116 -3.30 -12.48 -13.24
C TYR A 116 -2.55 -13.70 -12.72
N ALA A 117 -1.21 -13.68 -12.75
CA ALA A 117 -0.39 -14.74 -12.17
C ALA A 117 -0.14 -14.52 -10.67
N MET A 118 0.27 -15.56 -9.96
CA MET A 118 0.61 -15.49 -8.55
C MET A 118 2.07 -15.07 -8.35
N THR A 119 2.34 -13.77 -8.57
CA THR A 119 3.68 -13.18 -8.49
C THR A 119 3.71 -11.95 -7.59
N ALA A 120 4.92 -11.53 -7.20
CA ALA A 120 5.11 -10.30 -6.43
C ALA A 120 6.49 -9.68 -6.71
N ALA A 121 6.60 -8.37 -6.39
CA ALA A 121 7.84 -7.62 -6.34
C ALA A 121 8.29 -7.47 -4.89
N HIS A 122 9.59 -7.66 -4.65
CA HIS A 122 10.21 -7.45 -3.35
C HIS A 122 11.58 -6.79 -3.51
N ALA A 123 11.91 -5.85 -2.61
CA ALA A 123 13.13 -5.05 -2.76
C ALA A 123 14.41 -5.90 -2.64
N THR A 124 14.45 -6.85 -1.72
CA THR A 124 15.69 -7.57 -1.35
C THR A 124 15.64 -9.09 -1.46
N LEU A 125 14.44 -9.72 -1.50
CA LEU A 125 14.39 -11.18 -1.67
C LEU A 125 15.09 -11.63 -2.96
N PRO A 126 15.70 -12.82 -2.97
CA PRO A 126 16.35 -13.35 -4.18
C PRO A 126 15.38 -13.45 -5.36
N ILE A 127 15.86 -13.17 -6.55
CA ILE A 127 15.12 -13.40 -7.79
C ILE A 127 15.84 -14.49 -8.61
N PRO A 128 15.13 -15.58 -8.98
CA PRO A 128 13.80 -15.95 -8.55
C PRO A 128 13.78 -16.54 -7.13
N SER A 129 12.67 -16.42 -6.44
CA SER A 129 12.38 -17.12 -5.19
C SER A 129 10.87 -17.21 -4.95
N TYR A 130 10.45 -17.84 -3.85
CA TYR A 130 9.05 -17.98 -3.47
C TYR A 130 8.84 -17.46 -2.06
N ALA A 131 7.70 -16.86 -1.83
CA ALA A 131 7.31 -16.38 -0.53
C ALA A 131 5.85 -16.73 -0.21
N ARG A 132 5.61 -17.04 1.03
CA ARG A 132 4.30 -17.14 1.64
C ARG A 132 3.93 -15.76 2.14
N VAL A 133 2.77 -15.26 1.74
CA VAL A 133 2.23 -13.96 2.18
C VAL A 133 0.93 -14.21 2.90
N ARG A 134 0.83 -13.72 4.13
CA ARG A 134 -0.35 -13.86 4.98
C ARG A 134 -0.92 -12.49 5.31
N ASN A 135 -2.23 -12.36 5.20
CA ASN A 135 -2.97 -11.21 5.71
C ASN A 135 -3.40 -11.52 7.17
N PRO A 136 -2.82 -10.89 8.18
CA PRO A 136 -3.13 -11.16 9.58
C PRO A 136 -4.56 -10.78 9.98
N ALA A 137 -5.20 -9.85 9.25
CA ALA A 137 -6.54 -9.36 9.56
C ALA A 137 -7.65 -10.40 9.29
N ASN A 138 -7.44 -11.29 8.31
CA ASN A 138 -8.42 -12.29 7.91
C ASN A 138 -7.87 -13.73 7.89
N GLY A 139 -6.57 -13.90 8.16
CA GLY A 139 -5.88 -15.19 8.17
C GLY A 139 -5.63 -15.80 6.78
N ARG A 140 -6.06 -15.13 5.68
CA ARG A 140 -5.81 -15.62 4.31
C ARG A 140 -4.33 -15.63 4.01
N GLU A 141 -3.93 -16.61 3.21
CA GLU A 141 -2.54 -16.82 2.86
C GLU A 141 -2.42 -17.30 1.42
N VAL A 142 -1.39 -16.86 0.74
CA VAL A 142 -1.05 -17.27 -0.62
C VAL A 142 0.45 -17.53 -0.74
N VAL A 143 0.83 -18.36 -1.72
CA VAL A 143 2.21 -18.48 -2.16
C VAL A 143 2.38 -17.73 -3.48
N VAL A 144 3.39 -16.86 -3.53
CA VAL A 144 3.75 -16.08 -4.71
C VAL A 144 5.19 -16.33 -5.12
N ARG A 145 5.46 -16.19 -6.42
CA ARG A 145 6.81 -16.18 -6.96
C ARG A 145 7.33 -14.75 -7.01
N ILE A 146 8.51 -14.52 -6.46
CA ILE A 146 9.21 -13.24 -6.48
C ILE A 146 10.00 -13.16 -7.78
N ASN A 147 9.58 -12.28 -8.68
CA ASN A 147 10.18 -12.11 -9.99
C ASN A 147 10.42 -10.64 -10.37
N ASP A 148 10.14 -9.70 -9.44
CA ASP A 148 10.33 -8.28 -9.69
C ASP A 148 10.92 -7.55 -8.49
N ARG A 149 11.45 -6.32 -8.70
CA ARG A 149 11.97 -5.41 -7.70
C ARG A 149 10.96 -4.31 -7.36
N GLY A 150 10.95 -3.91 -6.10
CA GLY A 150 10.02 -3.01 -5.46
C GLY A 150 9.43 -3.66 -4.21
N PRO A 151 8.59 -2.94 -3.46
CA PRO A 151 8.23 -1.53 -3.61
C PRO A 151 9.38 -0.57 -3.28
N PHE A 152 9.28 0.66 -3.83
CA PHE A 152 10.22 1.75 -3.53
C PHE A 152 9.54 2.88 -2.75
N HIS A 153 8.40 2.60 -2.15
CA HIS A 153 7.71 3.49 -1.22
C HIS A 153 7.97 3.02 0.20
N LYS A 154 8.35 3.95 1.06
CA LYS A 154 8.66 3.67 2.47
C LYS A 154 7.51 2.94 3.19
N GLY A 155 7.85 2.02 4.08
CA GLY A 155 6.91 1.24 4.87
C GLY A 155 6.25 0.06 4.13
N ARG A 156 6.34 -0.03 2.80
CA ARG A 156 5.91 -1.20 2.04
C ARG A 156 7.06 -2.19 1.88
N ILE A 157 6.75 -3.47 2.07
CA ILE A 157 7.74 -4.55 1.94
C ILE A 157 7.52 -5.42 0.70
N ILE A 158 6.30 -5.46 0.17
CA ILE A 158 5.94 -6.28 -0.99
C ILE A 158 4.84 -5.63 -1.82
N ASP A 159 4.95 -5.72 -3.15
CA ASP A 159 3.88 -5.39 -4.07
C ASP A 159 3.39 -6.67 -4.76
N LEU A 160 2.12 -6.96 -4.59
CA LEU A 160 1.47 -8.19 -5.07
C LEU A 160 0.94 -8.01 -6.49
N SER A 161 0.84 -9.10 -7.24
CA SER A 161 0.00 -9.11 -8.42
C SER A 161 -1.48 -8.86 -8.05
N TYR A 162 -2.29 -8.46 -9.02
CA TYR A 162 -3.72 -8.26 -8.81
C TYR A 162 -4.42 -9.52 -8.26
N THR A 163 -4.13 -10.69 -8.81
CA THR A 163 -4.71 -11.95 -8.35
C THR A 163 -4.27 -12.33 -6.93
N ALA A 164 -3.01 -12.15 -6.60
CA ALA A 164 -2.51 -12.41 -5.24
C ALA A 164 -3.18 -11.47 -4.23
N ALA A 165 -3.31 -10.18 -4.55
CA ALA A 165 -4.01 -9.21 -3.72
C ALA A 165 -5.51 -9.53 -3.57
N LEU A 166 -6.17 -9.94 -4.66
CA LEU A 166 -7.57 -10.39 -4.64
C LEU A 166 -7.78 -11.55 -3.67
N LYS A 167 -6.94 -12.58 -3.74
CA LYS A 167 -7.03 -13.77 -2.88
C LYS A 167 -6.81 -13.44 -1.40
N LEU A 168 -5.94 -12.47 -1.11
CA LEU A 168 -5.66 -11.97 0.24
C LEU A 168 -6.69 -10.95 0.75
N ASP A 169 -7.65 -10.51 -0.10
CA ASP A 169 -8.60 -9.43 0.19
C ASP A 169 -7.91 -8.07 0.44
N LEU A 170 -6.90 -7.73 -0.39
CA LEU A 170 -6.11 -6.52 -0.29
C LEU A 170 -6.34 -5.51 -1.44
N LEU A 171 -7.35 -5.73 -2.30
CA LEU A 171 -7.60 -4.82 -3.43
C LEU A 171 -8.03 -3.41 -3.04
N ARG A 172 -8.45 -3.21 -1.78
CA ARG A 172 -8.88 -1.91 -1.27
C ARG A 172 -7.74 -0.93 -1.01
N GLY A 173 -6.47 -1.37 -1.15
CA GLY A 173 -5.30 -0.53 -0.97
C GLY A 173 -4.19 -1.20 -0.17
N VAL A 174 -3.39 -0.37 0.51
CA VAL A 174 -2.25 -0.82 1.32
C VAL A 174 -2.74 -1.46 2.62
N ALA A 175 -2.20 -2.63 2.96
CA ALA A 175 -2.59 -3.35 4.18
C ALA A 175 -1.41 -4.14 4.79
N PRO A 176 -1.45 -4.41 6.11
CA PRO A 176 -0.44 -5.21 6.77
C PRO A 176 -0.42 -6.66 6.27
N VAL A 177 0.79 -7.18 6.08
CA VAL A 177 1.04 -8.58 5.74
C VAL A 177 2.24 -9.13 6.51
N GLU A 178 2.30 -10.45 6.58
CA GLU A 178 3.47 -11.22 6.98
C GLU A 178 4.03 -11.90 5.74
N VAL A 179 5.33 -11.69 5.48
CA VAL A 179 6.04 -12.30 4.35
C VAL A 179 7.06 -13.27 4.89
N LYS A 180 7.02 -14.53 4.45
CA LYS A 180 8.02 -15.53 4.77
C LYS A 180 8.55 -16.15 3.48
N ARG A 181 9.86 -16.07 3.25
CA ARG A 181 10.50 -16.76 2.13
C ARG A 181 10.42 -18.27 2.32
N ILE A 182 10.21 -19.01 1.25
CA ILE A 182 10.24 -20.46 1.21
C ILE A 182 11.65 -20.87 0.74
N THR A 183 12.38 -21.54 1.61
CA THR A 183 13.76 -21.97 1.36
C THR A 183 13.82 -23.23 0.49
N TYR A 184 14.97 -23.51 -0.09
CA TYR A 184 15.17 -24.75 -0.86
C TYR A 184 14.98 -26.00 -0.01
N ALA A 185 15.33 -25.93 1.28
CA ALA A 185 15.11 -27.04 2.20
C ALA A 185 13.61 -27.31 2.38
N GLU A 186 12.80 -26.26 2.60
CA GLU A 186 11.33 -26.37 2.70
C GLU A 186 10.70 -26.86 1.39
N ILE A 187 11.24 -26.45 0.23
CA ILE A 187 10.76 -26.91 -1.09
C ILE A 187 11.03 -28.41 -1.26
N ARG A 188 12.26 -28.86 -0.99
CA ARG A 188 12.62 -30.28 -1.14
C ARG A 188 11.88 -31.18 -0.17
N ALA A 189 11.59 -30.69 1.03
CA ALA A 189 10.82 -31.42 2.04
C ALA A 189 9.30 -31.40 1.78
N GLY A 190 8.81 -30.62 0.79
CA GLY A 190 7.37 -30.42 0.61
C GLY A 190 6.70 -29.62 1.74
N ALA A 191 7.50 -29.05 2.66
CA ALA A 191 7.01 -28.35 3.85
C ALA A 191 6.30 -27.02 3.54
N TRP A 192 6.39 -26.55 2.32
CA TRP A 192 5.62 -25.39 1.84
C TRP A 192 4.14 -25.71 1.59
N GLN A 193 3.81 -26.99 1.40
CA GLN A 193 2.42 -27.45 1.32
C GLN A 193 1.85 -27.47 2.73
N LYS A 194 0.89 -26.60 3.02
CA LYS A 194 0.24 -26.60 4.34
C LYS A 194 -0.52 -27.90 4.57
N PRO A 195 -0.31 -28.58 5.68
CA PRO A 195 -1.32 -29.52 6.18
C PRO A 195 -2.59 -28.71 6.52
N ALA A 196 -3.76 -29.21 6.14
CA ALA A 196 -5.05 -28.55 6.32
C ALA A 196 -5.40 -28.18 7.78
N ASN A 197 -4.58 -28.55 8.78
CA ASN A 197 -4.85 -28.44 10.22
C ASN A 197 -3.68 -27.87 11.04
N GLU A 198 -2.69 -27.23 10.44
CA GLU A 198 -1.61 -26.66 11.24
C GLU A 198 -2.00 -25.28 11.79
N PRO A 199 -1.87 -25.06 13.13
CA PRO A 199 -2.07 -23.74 13.68
C PRO A 199 -1.06 -22.74 13.05
N PRO A 200 -1.42 -21.46 12.90
CA PRO A 200 -0.54 -20.48 12.27
C PRO A 200 0.82 -20.47 12.98
N PRO A 201 1.95 -20.48 12.25
CA PRO A 201 3.26 -20.49 12.83
C PRO A 201 3.45 -19.28 13.75
N THR A 202 3.92 -19.55 14.98
CA THR A 202 4.33 -18.47 15.89
C THR A 202 5.51 -17.74 15.26
N PHE A 203 5.32 -16.50 14.89
CA PHE A 203 6.36 -15.69 14.29
C PHE A 203 7.42 -15.36 15.36
N VAL A 204 8.56 -15.98 15.29
CA VAL A 204 9.77 -15.61 16.05
C VAL A 204 10.67 -14.82 15.11
N PRO A 205 10.94 -13.53 15.34
CA PRO A 205 11.92 -12.79 14.55
C PRO A 205 13.28 -13.41 14.76
N GLU A 206 13.88 -13.98 13.71
CA GLU A 206 15.26 -14.43 13.75
C GLU A 206 16.18 -13.22 13.54
N VAL A 207 16.89 -12.84 14.59
CA VAL A 207 17.89 -11.76 14.56
C VAL A 207 19.16 -12.30 13.90
N PRO A 208 19.72 -11.64 12.88
CA PRO A 208 21.00 -12.05 12.29
C PRO A 208 22.10 -12.06 13.35
N PRO A 209 22.99 -13.06 13.38
CA PRO A 209 24.10 -13.10 14.33
C PRO A 209 25.11 -11.98 14.00
N GLY A 210 25.23 -11.00 14.89
CA GLY A 210 26.29 -9.99 14.78
C GLY A 210 25.99 -8.58 15.30
N SER A 211 24.82 -8.28 15.85
CA SER A 211 24.57 -6.98 16.47
C SER A 211 24.74 -7.07 18.00
N PRO A 212 25.42 -6.11 18.66
CA PRO A 212 25.61 -6.15 20.10
C PRO A 212 24.25 -6.04 20.79
N GLN A 213 23.95 -7.04 21.60
CA GLN A 213 22.77 -7.10 22.45
C GLN A 213 22.77 -5.93 23.41
N ARG A 214 21.83 -5.02 23.24
CA ARG A 214 21.35 -4.17 24.33
C ARG A 214 20.18 -4.92 24.96
N GLU A 215 20.43 -5.50 26.11
CA GLU A 215 19.40 -6.12 26.94
C GLU A 215 18.33 -5.07 27.27
N THR A 216 17.18 -5.19 26.65
CA THR A 216 15.94 -4.68 27.19
C THR A 216 14.91 -5.79 27.06
N THR A 217 14.73 -6.50 28.16
CA THR A 217 13.62 -7.38 28.43
C THR A 217 12.29 -6.64 28.24
N ALA A 218 11.62 -6.93 27.12
CA ALA A 218 10.17 -6.73 27.01
C ALA A 218 9.62 -7.70 25.98
N THR A 219 9.18 -8.84 26.46
CA THR A 219 8.25 -9.73 25.78
C THR A 219 6.97 -8.94 25.49
N VAL A 220 6.73 -8.61 24.23
CA VAL A 220 5.41 -8.07 23.84
C VAL A 220 4.76 -9.04 22.87
N ALA A 221 3.96 -9.95 23.43
CA ALA A 221 2.89 -10.58 22.71
C ALA A 221 1.94 -9.48 22.24
N ALA A 222 1.78 -9.31 20.92
CA ALA A 222 0.79 -8.39 20.36
C ALA A 222 -0.62 -9.00 20.52
N THR A 223 -1.11 -8.92 21.74
CA THR A 223 -2.54 -8.93 22.01
C THR A 223 -3.06 -7.57 21.57
N VAL A 224 -4.16 -7.50 20.83
CA VAL A 224 -4.90 -6.27 20.58
C VAL A 224 -5.33 -5.71 21.94
N THR A 225 -4.45 -4.93 22.56
CA THR A 225 -4.69 -4.42 23.91
C THR A 225 -5.35 -3.07 23.76
N THR A 226 -6.65 -3.02 23.97
CA THR A 226 -7.39 -1.83 24.37
C THR A 226 -7.03 -1.45 25.83
N GLY A 227 -5.76 -1.67 26.23
CA GLY A 227 -5.27 -1.48 27.58
C GLY A 227 -5.18 0.00 27.99
N PRO A 228 -4.95 0.25 29.29
CA PRO A 228 -4.69 1.60 29.78
C PRO A 228 -3.47 2.20 29.13
N GLY A 229 -3.47 3.50 28.92
CA GLY A 229 -2.37 4.23 28.27
C GLY A 229 -2.82 5.46 27.50
N TYR A 230 -1.88 6.10 26.83
CA TYR A 230 -2.14 7.28 26.03
C TYR A 230 -2.35 6.90 24.57
N TRP A 231 -3.37 7.48 23.93
CA TRP A 231 -3.78 7.16 22.58
C TRP A 231 -3.97 8.43 21.75
N LEU A 232 -3.59 8.39 20.49
CA LEU A 232 -3.94 9.43 19.52
C LEU A 232 -5.19 9.00 18.77
N GLN A 233 -6.27 9.77 18.86
CA GLN A 233 -7.48 9.53 18.09
C GLN A 233 -7.53 10.46 16.89
N PHE A 234 -7.61 9.89 15.68
CA PHE A 234 -7.64 10.60 14.40
C PHE A 234 -9.04 10.93 13.93
N GLY A 235 -10.04 10.18 14.37
CA GLY A 235 -11.42 10.41 13.98
C GLY A 235 -12.37 9.37 14.54
N ALA A 236 -13.68 9.67 14.38
CA ALA A 236 -14.78 8.77 14.73
C ALA A 236 -15.79 8.78 13.58
N PHE A 237 -16.15 7.61 13.06
CA PHE A 237 -16.92 7.42 11.85
C PHE A 237 -18.13 6.51 12.09
N GLY A 238 -19.28 6.88 11.54
CA GLY A 238 -20.47 6.01 11.60
C GLY A 238 -20.29 4.74 10.76
N ARG A 239 -19.51 4.81 9.68
CA ARG A 239 -19.21 3.68 8.79
C ARG A 239 -17.75 3.27 8.91
N LEU A 240 -17.48 1.98 8.72
CA LEU A 240 -16.15 1.41 8.82
C LEU A 240 -15.21 1.90 7.72
N ASP A 241 -15.75 2.04 6.49
CA ASP A 241 -15.00 2.51 5.32
C ASP A 241 -14.35 3.89 5.52
N GLY A 242 -15.02 4.80 6.22
CA GLY A 242 -14.45 6.12 6.57
C GLY A 242 -13.24 6.02 7.51
N ALA A 243 -13.31 5.12 8.50
CA ALA A 243 -12.19 4.88 9.42
C ALA A 243 -11.00 4.19 8.70
N GLU A 244 -11.27 3.27 7.78
CA GLU A 244 -10.26 2.59 6.99
C GLU A 244 -9.57 3.53 5.99
N ALA A 245 -10.32 4.41 5.34
CA ALA A 245 -9.76 5.42 4.44
C ALA A 245 -8.80 6.38 5.19
N LEU A 246 -9.18 6.79 6.41
CA LEU A 246 -8.28 7.61 7.22
C LEU A 246 -7.07 6.81 7.72
N ARG A 247 -7.24 5.54 8.10
CA ARG A 247 -6.13 4.66 8.47
C ARG A 247 -5.09 4.56 7.35
N GLN A 248 -5.54 4.44 6.12
CA GLN A 248 -4.65 4.41 4.96
C GLN A 248 -3.87 5.71 4.80
N ARG A 249 -4.52 6.88 4.94
CA ARG A 249 -3.85 8.17 4.88
C ARG A 249 -2.80 8.36 6.00
N VAL A 250 -3.12 7.90 7.21
CA VAL A 250 -2.15 7.93 8.34
C VAL A 250 -0.99 6.98 8.08
N ALA A 251 -1.25 5.82 7.47
CA ALA A 251 -0.22 4.87 7.07
C ALA A 251 0.71 5.43 5.98
N GLU A 252 0.16 6.17 5.02
CA GLU A 252 0.91 6.83 3.94
C GLU A 252 1.82 7.97 4.44
N ALA A 253 1.50 8.55 5.59
CA ALA A 253 2.36 9.55 6.24
C ALA A 253 3.68 8.99 6.80
N ASP A 254 3.83 7.67 6.85
CA ASP A 254 5.04 6.90 7.14
C ASP A 254 5.82 7.29 8.42
N LEU A 255 5.09 7.60 9.50
CA LEU A 255 5.68 7.97 10.78
C LEU A 255 5.84 6.77 11.74
N GLY A 256 5.89 5.55 11.23
CA GLY A 256 6.03 4.33 12.05
C GLY A 256 4.80 4.00 12.89
N LEU A 257 3.66 4.66 12.64
CA LEU A 257 2.44 4.49 13.43
C LEU A 257 1.63 3.26 13.07
N LEU A 258 1.89 2.66 11.92
CA LEU A 258 1.06 1.59 11.40
C LEU A 258 0.85 0.41 12.36
N PRO A 259 1.88 -0.08 13.08
CA PRO A 259 1.70 -1.16 14.04
C PRO A 259 0.83 -0.77 15.24
N LEU A 260 0.68 0.54 15.49
CA LEU A 260 -0.09 1.10 16.59
C LEU A 260 -1.51 1.48 16.20
N LEU A 261 -1.83 1.50 14.89
CA LEU A 261 -3.14 1.92 14.39
C LEU A 261 -4.19 0.83 14.60
N THR A 262 -5.26 1.18 15.30
CA THR A 262 -6.39 0.31 15.58
C THR A 262 -7.70 1.03 15.33
N ILE A 263 -8.67 0.35 14.72
CA ILE A 263 -10.05 0.82 14.62
C ILE A 263 -10.86 0.14 15.72
N VAL A 264 -11.35 0.92 16.67
CA VAL A 264 -12.14 0.46 17.80
C VAL A 264 -13.59 0.89 17.62
N ARG A 265 -14.55 -0.03 17.79
CA ARG A 265 -15.98 0.31 17.76
C ARG A 265 -16.45 0.64 19.18
N GLU A 266 -16.75 1.91 19.41
CA GLU A 266 -17.21 2.45 20.69
C GLU A 266 -18.43 3.34 20.47
N ALA A 267 -19.48 3.15 21.26
CA ALA A 267 -20.73 3.93 21.17
C ALA A 267 -21.29 4.03 19.74
N GLY A 268 -21.26 2.93 18.98
CA GLY A 268 -21.77 2.87 17.61
C GLY A 268 -20.88 3.50 16.54
N LEU A 269 -19.74 4.09 16.92
CA LEU A 269 -18.79 4.72 16.01
C LEU A 269 -17.49 3.89 15.88
N ASN A 270 -16.91 3.89 14.69
CA ASN A 270 -15.61 3.33 14.40
C ASN A 270 -14.56 4.43 14.63
N ARG A 271 -13.72 4.29 15.67
CA ARG A 271 -12.70 5.27 16.06
C ARG A 271 -11.34 4.78 15.62
N LEU A 272 -10.64 5.57 14.79
CA LEU A 272 -9.25 5.29 14.45
C LEU A 272 -8.34 5.86 15.54
N ARG A 273 -7.55 4.98 16.16
CA ARG A 273 -6.59 5.35 17.23
C ARG A 273 -5.22 4.76 16.95
N ALA A 274 -4.16 5.45 17.40
CA ALA A 274 -2.81 4.90 17.50
C ALA A 274 -2.39 4.81 18.96
N GLY A 275 -1.76 3.71 19.34
CA GLY A 275 -1.26 3.50 20.71
C GLY A 275 -1.32 2.03 21.15
N PRO A 276 -1.10 1.76 22.45
CA PRO A 276 -0.84 2.75 23.51
C PRO A 276 0.57 3.35 23.44
N PHE A 277 0.69 4.64 23.75
CA PHE A 277 1.99 5.29 23.98
C PHE A 277 2.38 5.19 25.45
N PRO A 278 3.69 5.08 25.78
CA PRO A 278 4.16 4.97 27.15
C PRO A 278 3.89 6.22 28.00
N SER A 279 3.83 7.41 27.37
CA SER A 279 3.61 8.68 28.04
C SER A 279 2.77 9.65 27.21
N ALA A 280 2.14 10.61 27.89
CA ALA A 280 1.41 11.69 27.24
C ALA A 280 2.31 12.57 26.37
N ASP A 281 3.56 12.77 26.77
CA ASP A 281 4.51 13.62 26.06
C ASP A 281 4.98 12.96 24.75
N GLU A 282 5.18 11.65 24.76
CA GLU A 282 5.51 10.90 23.55
C GLU A 282 4.34 10.91 22.55
N ALA A 283 3.11 10.74 23.03
CA ALA A 283 1.91 10.87 22.22
C ALA A 283 1.76 12.29 21.63
N ARG A 284 2.00 13.35 22.42
CA ARG A 284 1.96 14.73 21.92
C ARG A 284 3.03 15.00 20.88
N SER A 285 4.27 14.56 21.13
CA SER A 285 5.38 14.69 20.17
C SER A 285 5.03 14.04 18.83
N MET A 286 4.41 12.86 18.86
CA MET A 286 3.95 12.19 17.67
C MET A 286 2.80 12.93 16.97
N ALA A 287 1.85 13.51 17.73
CA ALA A 287 0.77 14.32 17.18
C ALA A 287 1.29 15.57 16.46
N ASP A 288 2.27 16.25 17.06
CA ASP A 288 2.91 17.43 16.48
C ASP A 288 3.68 17.09 15.20
N LYS A 289 4.38 15.97 15.19
CA LYS A 289 5.08 15.45 14.01
C LYS A 289 4.10 15.14 12.87
N LEU A 290 3.00 14.45 13.16
CA LEU A 290 1.93 14.16 12.20
C LEU A 290 1.36 15.43 11.59
N ARG A 291 1.07 16.43 12.43
CA ARG A 291 0.52 17.70 11.97
C ARG A 291 1.51 18.43 11.05
N THR A 292 2.79 18.44 11.42
CA THR A 292 3.83 19.18 10.67
C THR A 292 4.21 18.51 9.35
N GLU A 293 4.34 17.19 9.33
CA GLU A 293 4.85 16.45 8.17
C GLU A 293 3.75 16.01 7.20
N SER A 294 2.53 15.76 7.69
CA SER A 294 1.44 15.22 6.88
C SER A 294 0.13 15.99 6.94
N GLY A 295 0.06 17.04 7.75
CA GLY A 295 -1.18 17.81 7.95
C GLY A 295 -2.32 17.02 8.61
N LEU A 296 -1.99 15.89 9.25
CA LEU A 296 -2.97 15.05 9.92
C LEU A 296 -3.16 15.50 11.37
N GLU A 297 -4.40 15.78 11.74
CA GLU A 297 -4.77 16.14 13.09
C GLU A 297 -5.15 14.90 13.92
N SER A 298 -4.76 14.93 15.19
CA SER A 298 -5.16 13.90 16.15
C SER A 298 -5.40 14.51 17.52
N SER A 299 -6.21 13.87 18.33
CA SER A 299 -6.48 14.26 19.71
C SER A 299 -5.94 13.22 20.69
N LEU A 300 -5.30 13.68 21.77
CA LEU A 300 -4.83 12.81 22.82
C LEU A 300 -6.00 12.28 23.65
N VAL A 301 -6.05 10.97 23.85
CA VAL A 301 -7.05 10.28 24.68
C VAL A 301 -6.32 9.43 25.71
N GLU A 302 -6.56 9.70 26.99
CA GLU A 302 -6.10 8.84 28.08
C GLU A 302 -7.16 7.76 28.31
N LYS A 303 -6.72 6.50 28.32
CA LYS A 303 -7.58 5.36 28.67
C LYS A 303 -7.05 4.75 29.97
N ARG A 304 -7.87 4.75 30.98
CA ARG A 304 -7.60 4.17 32.31
C ARG A 304 -8.03 2.73 32.41
#